data_b0d103c552afd4202ff60f2cadfa904c
#
_entry.id   b0d103c552afd4202ff60f2cadfa904c
#
_cell.length_a   1.000
_cell.length_b   1.000
_cell.length_c   1.000
_cell.angle_alpha   90.00
_cell.angle_beta   90.00
_cell.angle_gamma   90.00
#
_symmetry.space_group_name_H-M   'P 1'
#
loop_
_entity.id
_entity.type
_entity.pdbx_description
1 polymer ?
#
loop_
_entity_poly.entity_id
_entity_poly.type
_entity_poly.pdbx_seq_one_letter_code
_entity_poly.pdbx_strand_id
1 'polypeptide(L)'
;MAIAHLVTQKVQEVHFTNKLTEQGQIQLDSSFTFHVNFAKDGKRCIAHIYQSVKDKEGGEKLFASVDVIGAFSCDGIEGDEDKKQVHAQCYDQLFPYMQTVIQNLMQASGIPGFQLRKAVINPENVRVGSAPAAEEQPAEPSQPRFPIV
;
A
#
# COMPACT_ATOMS: atom_id res chain seq x y z
N MET A 1 10.02 -24.18 -0.80
CA MET A 1 9.69 -22.78 -1.19
C MET A 1 8.35 -22.39 -0.58
N ALA A 2 8.34 -21.27 0.12
CA ALA A 2 7.12 -20.80 0.77
C ALA A 2 6.23 -20.08 -0.21
N ILE A 3 4.92 -20.30 -0.15
CA ILE A 3 3.94 -19.71 -1.04
C ILE A 3 2.77 -19.19 -0.22
N ALA A 4 2.32 -17.97 -0.53
CA ALA A 4 1.13 -17.37 0.05
C ALA A 4 0.04 -17.22 -1.02
N HIS A 5 -1.20 -17.49 -0.61
CA HIS A 5 -2.37 -17.33 -1.45
C HIS A 5 -3.39 -16.43 -0.75
N LEU A 6 -3.82 -15.38 -1.41
CA LEU A 6 -4.87 -14.50 -0.89
C LEU A 6 -6.20 -15.26 -0.85
N VAL A 7 -6.79 -15.33 0.35
CA VAL A 7 -8.09 -15.96 0.55
C VAL A 7 -9.20 -14.94 0.49
N THR A 8 -9.04 -13.83 1.19
CA THR A 8 -10.01 -12.75 1.19
C THR A 8 -9.32 -11.42 1.51
N GLN A 9 -9.94 -10.35 1.11
CA GLN A 9 -9.45 -9.01 1.40
C GLN A 9 -10.62 -8.09 1.66
N LYS A 10 -10.37 -7.02 2.41
CA LYS A 10 -11.37 -5.97 2.62
C LYS A 10 -10.70 -4.63 2.84
N VAL A 11 -11.38 -3.58 2.42
CA VAL A 11 -11.02 -2.21 2.79
C VAL A 11 -11.57 -1.98 4.20
N GLN A 12 -10.67 -1.66 5.13
CA GLN A 12 -11.06 -1.45 6.51
C GLN A 12 -11.43 0.00 6.79
N GLU A 13 -10.70 0.93 6.18
CA GLU A 13 -10.90 2.34 6.46
C GLU A 13 -10.45 3.17 5.26
N VAL A 14 -11.20 4.24 4.98
CA VAL A 14 -10.86 5.22 3.96
C VAL A 14 -11.06 6.60 4.54
N HIS A 15 -10.05 7.45 4.41
CA HIS A 15 -10.15 8.87 4.71
C HIS A 15 -9.89 9.65 3.43
N PHE A 16 -10.77 10.60 3.14
CA PHE A 16 -10.67 11.36 1.91
C PHE A 16 -11.13 12.79 2.11
N THR A 17 -10.27 13.72 1.73
CA THR A 17 -10.59 15.15 1.73
C THR A 17 -10.11 15.75 0.43
N ASN A 18 -10.98 16.45 -0.28
CA ASN A 18 -10.64 17.17 -1.48
C ASN A 18 -11.15 18.61 -1.37
N LYS A 19 -10.23 19.54 -1.21
CA LYS A 19 -10.49 20.98 -1.15
C LYS A 19 -9.90 21.71 -2.35
N LEU A 20 -9.63 20.99 -3.44
CA LEU A 20 -9.10 21.59 -4.65
C LEU A 20 -10.16 22.44 -5.29
N THR A 21 -9.87 23.72 -5.49
CA THR A 21 -10.76 24.68 -6.11
C THR A 21 -10.18 25.28 -7.38
N GLU A 22 -8.92 25.03 -7.65
CA GLU A 22 -8.20 25.58 -8.77
C GLU A 22 -7.96 24.54 -9.84
N GLN A 23 -7.98 24.97 -11.08
CA GLN A 23 -7.51 24.15 -12.20
C GLN A 23 -6.01 24.36 -12.34
N GLY A 24 -5.32 23.39 -12.89
CA GLY A 24 -3.88 23.48 -13.10
C GLY A 24 -3.19 22.16 -12.84
N GLN A 25 -2.07 22.21 -12.14
CA GLN A 25 -1.26 21.04 -11.82
C GLN A 25 -1.05 20.95 -10.33
N ILE A 26 -0.98 19.71 -9.84
CA ILE A 26 -0.72 19.42 -8.43
C ILE A 26 0.40 18.39 -8.32
N GLN A 27 1.25 18.58 -7.32
CA GLN A 27 2.25 17.58 -6.94
C GLN A 27 1.74 16.79 -5.74
N LEU A 28 1.87 15.48 -5.81
CA LEU A 28 1.37 14.57 -4.80
C LEU A 28 2.50 13.74 -4.22
N ASP A 29 2.46 13.55 -2.90
CA ASP A 29 3.32 12.62 -2.18
C ASP A 29 2.52 11.39 -1.83
N SER A 30 3.13 10.22 -1.97
CA SER A 30 2.53 8.97 -1.54
C SER A 30 3.46 8.26 -0.57
N SER A 31 2.86 7.61 0.42
CA SER A 31 3.61 6.79 1.37
C SER A 31 2.74 5.61 1.81
N PHE A 32 3.40 4.54 2.25
CA PHE A 32 2.66 3.40 2.76
C PHE A 32 3.40 2.73 3.91
N THR A 33 2.63 2.02 4.72
CA THR A 33 3.15 1.06 5.67
C THR A 33 2.56 -0.31 5.35
N PHE A 34 3.33 -1.35 5.57
CA PHE A 34 2.88 -2.71 5.29
C PHE A 34 3.46 -3.65 6.32
N HIS A 35 2.62 -4.52 6.88
CA HIS A 35 3.07 -5.52 7.82
C HIS A 35 2.27 -6.80 7.66
N VAL A 36 2.84 -7.90 8.11
CA VAL A 36 2.24 -9.22 8.05
C VAL A 36 2.37 -9.89 9.41
N ASN A 37 1.27 -10.39 9.92
CA ASN A 37 1.22 -11.15 11.16
C ASN A 37 0.94 -12.62 10.83
N PHE A 38 1.84 -13.49 11.26
CA PHE A 38 1.74 -14.92 11.00
C PHE A 38 1.06 -15.63 12.17
N ALA A 39 0.19 -16.59 11.85
CA ALA A 39 -0.35 -17.48 12.85
C ALA A 39 0.75 -18.40 13.38
N LYS A 40 0.55 -18.94 14.58
CA LYS A 40 1.55 -19.79 15.23
C LYS A 40 1.86 -21.06 14.44
N ASP A 41 0.88 -21.57 13.70
CA ASP A 41 1.06 -22.77 12.88
C ASP A 41 1.78 -22.53 11.57
N GLY A 42 2.06 -21.26 11.22
CA GLY A 42 2.69 -20.90 9.97
C GLY A 42 1.87 -21.14 8.71
N LYS A 43 0.60 -21.50 8.85
CA LYS A 43 -0.26 -21.85 7.72
C LYS A 43 -1.16 -20.70 7.29
N ARG A 44 -1.22 -19.65 8.06
CA ARG A 44 -2.05 -18.48 7.77
C ARG A 44 -1.32 -17.21 8.17
N CYS A 45 -1.64 -16.14 7.48
CA CYS A 45 -1.17 -14.82 7.91
C CYS A 45 -2.19 -13.76 7.53
N ILE A 46 -2.09 -12.61 8.18
CA ILE A 46 -2.90 -11.45 7.89
C ILE A 46 -1.96 -10.32 7.52
N ALA A 47 -2.15 -9.76 6.34
CA ALA A 47 -1.38 -8.62 5.86
C ALA A 47 -2.22 -7.36 5.94
N HIS A 48 -1.55 -6.26 6.22
CA HIS A 48 -2.18 -4.98 6.41
C HIS A 48 -1.39 -3.93 5.65
N ILE A 49 -2.05 -3.26 4.70
CA ILE A 49 -1.44 -2.19 3.93
C ILE A 49 -2.19 -0.88 4.19
N TYR A 50 -1.46 0.15 4.55
CA TYR A 50 -1.97 1.50 4.68
C TYR A 50 -1.27 2.37 3.66
N GLN A 51 -2.05 3.01 2.80
CA GLN A 51 -1.52 3.88 1.75
C GLN A 51 -2.10 5.27 1.91
N SER A 52 -1.26 6.28 1.82
CA SER A 52 -1.71 7.67 1.77
C SER A 52 -1.19 8.36 0.52
N VAL A 53 -2.00 9.29 0.02
CA VAL A 53 -1.65 10.21 -1.05
C VAL A 53 -2.10 11.59 -0.61
N LYS A 54 -1.23 12.57 -0.67
CA LYS A 54 -1.54 13.93 -0.24
C LYS A 54 -0.83 14.94 -1.12
N ASP A 55 -1.34 16.17 -1.13
CA ASP A 55 -0.63 17.25 -1.81
C ASP A 55 0.68 17.54 -1.09
N LYS A 56 1.68 17.95 -1.85
CA LYS A 56 3.05 18.15 -1.35
C LYS A 56 3.15 19.21 -0.25
N GLU A 57 2.16 20.07 -0.14
CA GLU A 57 2.11 21.15 0.85
C GLU A 57 1.47 20.73 2.17
N GLY A 58 1.49 19.44 2.51
CA GLY A 58 1.06 18.94 3.81
C GLY A 58 -0.30 18.28 3.86
N GLY A 59 -0.96 18.08 2.73
CA GLY A 59 -2.24 17.38 2.67
C GLY A 59 -3.44 18.22 3.02
N GLU A 60 -3.34 19.54 3.02
CA GLU A 60 -4.46 20.41 3.35
C GLU A 60 -5.46 20.54 2.21
N LYS A 61 -4.99 20.42 0.97
CA LYS A 61 -5.85 20.56 -0.22
C LYS A 61 -6.41 19.23 -0.67
N LEU A 62 -5.61 18.18 -0.59
CA LEU A 62 -6.01 16.84 -0.99
C LEU A 62 -5.34 15.82 -0.07
N PHE A 63 -6.14 14.96 0.50
CA PHE A 63 -5.66 13.85 1.31
C PHE A 63 -6.53 12.63 1.05
N ALA A 64 -5.90 11.52 0.76
CA ALA A 64 -6.57 10.23 0.64
C ALA A 64 -5.75 9.18 1.36
N SER A 65 -6.39 8.35 2.16
CA SER A 65 -5.75 7.20 2.75
C SER A 65 -6.68 6.00 2.69
N VAL A 66 -6.10 4.84 2.49
CA VAL A 66 -6.82 3.58 2.40
C VAL A 66 -6.10 2.54 3.23
N ASP A 67 -6.87 1.80 3.99
CA ASP A 67 -6.39 0.77 4.88
C ASP A 67 -7.02 -0.55 4.45
N VAL A 68 -6.21 -1.50 3.97
CA VAL A 68 -6.68 -2.76 3.41
C VAL A 68 -6.06 -3.92 4.19
N ILE A 69 -6.90 -4.87 4.55
CA ILE A 69 -6.49 -6.10 5.21
C ILE A 69 -6.71 -7.27 4.26
N GLY A 70 -5.74 -8.18 4.20
CA GLY A 70 -5.86 -9.43 3.47
C GLY A 70 -5.56 -10.62 4.35
N ALA A 71 -6.34 -11.67 4.20
CA ALA A 71 -6.08 -12.96 4.84
C ALA A 71 -5.50 -13.92 3.82
N PHE A 72 -4.44 -14.60 4.19
CA PHE A 72 -3.69 -15.47 3.30
C PHE A 72 -3.55 -16.87 3.90
N SER A 73 -3.57 -17.88 3.05
CA SER A 73 -3.10 -19.20 3.40
C SER A 73 -1.63 -19.32 2.98
N CYS A 74 -0.84 -20.02 3.78
CA CYS A 74 0.59 -20.14 3.55
C CYS A 74 1.01 -21.59 3.58
N ASP A 75 1.94 -21.95 2.69
CA ASP A 75 2.53 -23.28 2.62
C ASP A 75 4.05 -23.16 2.59
N GLY A 76 4.73 -24.09 3.23
CA GLY A 76 6.19 -24.23 3.12
C GLY A 76 6.98 -23.28 4.01
N ILE A 77 6.36 -22.68 5.02
CA ILE A 77 7.07 -21.81 5.96
C ILE A 77 7.78 -22.68 6.99
N GLU A 78 9.12 -22.68 6.96
CA GLU A 78 9.96 -23.43 7.90
C GLU A 78 10.87 -22.53 8.74
N GLY A 79 11.01 -21.25 8.37
CA GLY A 79 11.85 -20.32 9.11
C GLY A 79 11.65 -18.89 8.68
N ASP A 80 12.50 -18.01 9.20
CA ASP A 80 12.37 -16.57 8.98
C ASP A 80 12.58 -16.16 7.52
N GLU A 81 13.43 -16.87 6.80
CA GLU A 81 13.63 -16.56 5.37
C GLU A 81 12.37 -16.82 4.55
N ASP A 82 11.64 -17.88 4.88
CA ASP A 82 10.36 -18.16 4.24
C ASP A 82 9.33 -17.10 4.56
N LYS A 83 9.31 -16.61 5.80
CA LYS A 83 8.41 -15.53 6.21
C LYS A 83 8.70 -14.24 5.44
N LYS A 84 9.96 -13.93 5.19
CA LYS A 84 10.33 -12.75 4.40
C LYS A 84 9.83 -12.85 2.97
N GLN A 85 9.93 -14.02 2.36
CA GLN A 85 9.43 -14.25 1.01
C GLN A 85 7.91 -14.13 0.96
N VAL A 86 7.22 -14.70 1.94
CA VAL A 86 5.75 -14.59 2.04
C VAL A 86 5.32 -13.15 2.25
N HIS A 87 6.07 -12.37 3.04
CA HIS A 87 5.80 -10.95 3.23
C HIS A 87 5.74 -10.22 1.89
N ALA A 88 6.74 -10.42 1.03
CA ALA A 88 6.78 -9.80 -0.29
C ALA A 88 5.63 -10.28 -1.19
N GLN A 89 5.32 -11.58 -1.14
CA GLN A 89 4.21 -12.14 -1.93
C GLN A 89 2.86 -11.55 -1.49
N CYS A 90 2.65 -11.37 -0.19
CA CYS A 90 1.42 -10.78 0.33
C CYS A 90 1.26 -9.35 -0.16
N TYR A 91 2.31 -8.56 -0.16
CA TYR A 91 2.27 -7.21 -0.70
C TYR A 91 1.88 -7.22 -2.17
N ASP A 92 2.53 -8.06 -2.96
CA ASP A 92 2.27 -8.15 -4.40
C ASP A 92 0.81 -8.51 -4.70
N GLN A 93 0.22 -9.38 -3.89
CA GLN A 93 -1.15 -9.85 -4.11
C GLN A 93 -2.18 -8.86 -3.57
N LEU A 94 -1.86 -8.14 -2.50
CA LEU A 94 -2.80 -7.21 -1.87
C LEU A 94 -2.81 -5.83 -2.52
N PHE A 95 -1.67 -5.42 -3.07
CA PHE A 95 -1.51 -4.08 -3.64
C PHE A 95 -2.57 -3.72 -4.69
N PRO A 96 -2.96 -4.58 -5.64
CA PRO A 96 -3.94 -4.20 -6.66
C PRO A 96 -5.29 -3.77 -6.09
N TYR A 97 -5.70 -4.35 -4.97
CA TYR A 97 -6.97 -3.99 -4.33
C TYR A 97 -6.91 -2.59 -3.73
N MET A 98 -5.82 -2.27 -3.07
CA MET A 98 -5.61 -0.92 -2.53
C MET A 98 -5.44 0.10 -3.67
N GLN A 99 -4.67 -0.26 -4.70
CA GLN A 99 -4.43 0.60 -5.85
C GLN A 99 -5.74 1.02 -6.52
N THR A 100 -6.67 0.08 -6.70
CA THR A 100 -7.96 0.36 -7.31
C THR A 100 -8.73 1.42 -6.52
N VAL A 101 -8.75 1.32 -5.19
CA VAL A 101 -9.47 2.30 -4.36
C VAL A 101 -8.83 3.68 -4.49
N ILE A 102 -7.51 3.77 -4.36
CA ILE A 102 -6.79 5.04 -4.44
C ILE A 102 -6.97 5.69 -5.82
N GLN A 103 -6.83 4.93 -6.88
CA GLN A 103 -6.96 5.48 -8.24
C GLN A 103 -8.38 5.95 -8.53
N ASN A 104 -9.39 5.24 -8.01
CA ASN A 104 -10.77 5.68 -8.14
C ASN A 104 -11.01 7.00 -7.39
N LEU A 105 -10.45 7.15 -6.20
CA LEU A 105 -10.55 8.41 -5.46
C LEU A 105 -9.87 9.56 -6.20
N MET A 106 -8.70 9.34 -6.78
CA MET A 106 -8.00 10.37 -7.53
C MET A 106 -8.76 10.75 -8.78
N GLN A 107 -9.31 9.80 -9.49
CA GLN A 107 -10.14 10.08 -10.66
C GLN A 107 -11.38 10.89 -10.28
N ALA A 108 -12.05 10.49 -9.18
CA ALA A 108 -13.20 11.23 -8.68
C ALA A 108 -12.84 12.63 -8.18
N SER A 109 -11.58 12.86 -7.83
CA SER A 109 -11.07 14.17 -7.40
C SER A 109 -10.73 15.10 -8.54
N GLY A 110 -10.84 14.65 -9.80
CA GLY A 110 -10.43 15.43 -10.95
C GLY A 110 -8.97 15.27 -11.32
N ILE A 111 -8.34 14.18 -10.92
CA ILE A 111 -6.95 13.87 -11.23
C ILE A 111 -6.89 12.50 -11.94
N PRO A 112 -7.43 12.40 -13.16
CA PRO A 112 -7.53 11.10 -13.84
C PRO A 112 -6.20 10.54 -14.29
N GLY A 113 -5.16 11.37 -14.39
CA GLY A 113 -3.83 10.93 -14.78
C GLY A 113 -2.99 10.31 -13.67
N PHE A 114 -3.50 10.32 -12.44
CA PHE A 114 -2.74 9.77 -11.33
C PHE A 114 -2.56 8.26 -11.47
N GLN A 115 -1.34 7.80 -11.23
CA GLN A 115 -1.00 6.38 -11.21
C GLN A 115 -0.20 6.08 -9.96
N LEU A 116 -0.70 5.14 -9.17
CA LEU A 116 0.01 4.64 -8.00
C LEU A 116 0.83 3.43 -8.43
N ARG A 117 2.14 3.52 -8.25
CA ARG A 117 3.07 2.46 -8.63
C ARG A 117 3.35 1.55 -7.45
N LYS A 118 3.39 0.26 -7.73
CA LYS A 118 3.76 -0.74 -6.75
C LYS A 118 5.24 -0.61 -6.40
N ALA A 119 5.55 -0.59 -5.10
CA ALA A 119 6.93 -0.63 -4.65
C ALA A 119 7.51 -2.03 -4.84
N VAL A 120 8.83 -2.11 -4.96
CA VAL A 120 9.53 -3.39 -4.98
C VAL A 120 9.99 -3.70 -3.56
N ILE A 121 9.45 -4.78 -2.99
CA ILE A 121 9.85 -5.22 -1.66
C ILE A 121 10.93 -6.28 -1.81
N ASN A 122 12.12 -5.95 -1.32
CA ASN A 122 13.21 -6.91 -1.29
C ASN A 122 13.07 -7.77 -0.03
N PRO A 123 12.88 -9.10 -0.16
CA PRO A 123 12.71 -9.97 1.01
C PRO A 123 13.87 -9.88 2.01
N GLU A 124 15.06 -9.58 1.55
CA GLU A 124 16.22 -9.46 2.45
C GLU A 124 16.12 -8.29 3.42
N ASN A 125 15.34 -7.28 3.07
CA ASN A 125 15.15 -6.10 3.90
C ASN A 125 13.92 -6.18 4.78
N VAL A 126 13.17 -7.28 4.74
CA VAL A 126 11.98 -7.47 5.54
C VAL A 126 12.38 -7.82 6.98
N ARG A 127 11.75 -7.17 7.94
CA ARG A 127 11.91 -7.49 9.35
C ARG A 127 10.84 -8.49 9.77
N VAL A 128 11.29 -9.59 10.34
CA VAL A 128 10.39 -10.61 10.91
C VAL A 128 10.34 -10.38 12.41
N GLY A 129 9.14 -10.14 12.92
CA GLY A 129 8.93 -9.89 14.34
C GLY A 129 7.52 -9.44 14.61
N SER A 130 7.28 -9.01 15.86
CA SER A 130 5.95 -8.59 16.31
C SER A 130 5.63 -7.13 15.97
N ALA A 131 6.61 -6.34 15.55
CA ALA A 131 6.40 -4.95 15.23
C ALA A 131 6.18 -4.77 13.72
N PRO A 132 5.20 -3.96 13.29
CA PRO A 132 5.03 -3.67 11.88
C PRO A 132 6.23 -2.93 11.33
N ALA A 133 6.64 -3.28 10.10
CA ALA A 133 7.68 -2.55 9.40
C ALA A 133 7.04 -1.40 8.63
N ALA A 134 7.54 -0.19 8.84
CA ALA A 134 7.15 0.95 8.04
C ALA A 134 8.00 0.97 6.78
N GLU A 135 7.34 0.95 5.63
CA GLU A 135 8.02 1.01 4.35
C GLU A 135 7.53 2.23 3.61
N GLU A 136 8.44 3.13 3.30
CA GLU A 136 8.12 4.33 2.56
C GLU A 136 8.64 4.18 1.13
N GLN A 137 7.83 4.64 0.18
CA GLN A 137 8.31 4.74 -1.18
C GLN A 137 9.41 5.80 -1.21
N PRO A 138 10.57 5.50 -1.85
CA PRO A 138 11.60 6.51 -1.93
C PRO A 138 11.06 7.76 -2.62
N ALA A 139 11.33 8.91 -2.00
CA ALA A 139 10.96 10.18 -2.60
C ALA A 139 11.74 10.36 -3.89
N GLU A 140 11.03 10.45 -5.00
CA GLU A 140 11.67 10.76 -6.28
C GLU A 140 12.12 12.22 -6.24
N PRO A 141 13.35 12.52 -6.74
CA PRO A 141 13.83 13.91 -6.76
C PRO A 141 12.95 14.87 -7.53
N SER A 142 12.19 14.36 -8.50
CA SER A 142 11.21 15.12 -9.24
C SER A 142 9.93 14.31 -9.32
N GLN A 143 8.98 14.61 -8.45
CA GLN A 143 7.68 13.97 -8.54
C GLN A 143 6.93 14.51 -9.74
N PRO A 144 6.28 13.65 -10.51
CA PRO A 144 5.48 14.13 -11.64
C PRO A 144 4.33 15.00 -11.13
N ARG A 145 3.99 15.99 -11.92
CA ARG A 145 2.81 16.80 -11.66
C ARG A 145 1.62 16.20 -12.39
N PHE A 146 0.48 16.20 -11.73
CA PHE A 146 -0.75 15.67 -12.29
C PHE A 146 -1.71 16.81 -12.60
N PRO A 147 -2.32 16.82 -13.79
CA PRO A 147 -3.29 17.86 -14.12
C PRO A 147 -4.57 17.67 -13.30
N ILE A 148 -5.13 18.78 -12.87
CA ILE A 148 -6.43 18.84 -12.22
C ILE A 148 -7.46 19.21 -13.26
N VAL A 149 -8.47 18.39 -13.38
CA VAL A 149 -9.55 18.60 -14.36
C VAL A 149 -10.78 19.21 -13.71
#